data_5792f40c6572a25695e5790deb1f212a
#
_entry.id   5792f40c6572a25695e5790deb1f212a
#
_cell.length_a   1.000
_cell.length_b   1.000
_cell.length_c   1.000
_cell.angle_alpha   90.00
_cell.angle_beta   90.00
_cell.angle_gamma   90.00
#
_symmetry.space_group_name_H-M   'P 1'
#
loop_
_entity.id
_entity.type
_entity.pdbx_description
1 polymer ?
#
loop_
_entity_poly.entity_id
_entity_poly.type
_entity_poly.pdbx_seq_one_letter_code
_entity_poly.pdbx_strand_id
1 'polypeptide(L)'
;VSFPNSSFVQGSTVFHDYGFQVDYRNKDCDIIYVSPAHMTKWGDIMPVSRRLELVNYSAAHGSLVIEDDFENEFVYLQKPTPSLFGLAGGQNVVYLGTFSRLLLPSIRVSFMVLPSSLRELYAPKASFYNQTASKAEQIALCQFIRDGHLVSQTRKLRRLYAQKLKSLSCAVREVFETDCQIKTGAAGTSLSLTIPCTVNGKALKEAARAEGMRLEILKETSSDITLVLSCSSIPVKDFLPACQLLKNISDNCCSFSASSDILS
;
A
#
# COMPACT_ATOMS: atom_id res chain seq x y z
N VAL A 1 -12.12 -6.43 15.95
CA VAL A 1 -11.74 -6.12 14.54
C VAL A 1 -10.43 -6.81 14.21
N SER A 2 -10.35 -7.50 13.10
CA SER A 2 -9.12 -8.17 12.64
C SER A 2 -8.48 -7.43 11.47
N PHE A 3 -7.18 -7.17 11.58
CA PHE A 3 -6.35 -6.58 10.53
C PHE A 3 -5.40 -7.59 9.90
N PRO A 4 -4.93 -7.39 8.65
CA PRO A 4 -3.98 -8.30 7.99
C PRO A 4 -2.65 -8.43 8.73
N ASN A 5 -2.17 -7.36 9.34
CA ASN A 5 -0.93 -7.31 10.12
C ASN A 5 -0.82 -6.01 10.95
N SER A 6 0.17 -5.95 11.81
CA SER A 6 0.44 -4.80 12.69
C SER A 6 0.95 -3.52 12.00
N SER A 7 1.15 -3.53 10.69
CA SER A 7 1.58 -2.32 9.96
C SER A 7 0.43 -1.32 9.71
N PHE A 8 -0.82 -1.73 9.93
CA PHE A 8 -2.01 -0.87 9.86
C PHE A 8 -2.22 -0.06 11.15
N VAL A 9 -1.18 0.60 11.65
CA VAL A 9 -1.17 1.30 12.95
C VAL A 9 -2.27 2.34 13.06
N GLN A 10 -2.43 3.20 12.05
CA GLN A 10 -3.43 4.28 12.12
C GLN A 10 -4.87 3.74 12.18
N GLY A 11 -5.19 2.76 11.32
CA GLY A 11 -6.51 2.14 11.31
C GLY A 11 -6.80 1.39 12.61
N SER A 12 -5.85 0.58 13.08
CA SER A 12 -6.02 -0.18 14.32
C SER A 12 -6.15 0.72 15.56
N THR A 13 -5.42 1.84 15.61
CA THR A 13 -5.53 2.82 16.69
C THR A 13 -6.92 3.43 16.74
N VAL A 14 -7.49 3.83 15.60
CA VAL A 14 -8.85 4.40 15.55
C VAL A 14 -9.86 3.41 16.12
N PHE A 15 -9.84 2.14 15.71
CA PHE A 15 -10.76 1.14 16.24
C PHE A 15 -10.57 0.91 17.75
N HIS A 16 -9.31 0.86 18.21
CA HIS A 16 -8.98 0.73 19.63
C HIS A 16 -9.52 1.92 20.44
N ASP A 17 -9.34 3.16 19.95
CA ASP A 17 -9.81 4.38 20.61
C ASP A 17 -11.34 4.44 20.75
N TYR A 18 -12.07 3.77 19.82
CA TYR A 18 -13.51 3.60 19.90
C TYR A 18 -13.95 2.35 20.69
N GLY A 19 -13.04 1.69 21.41
CA GLY A 19 -13.34 0.58 22.30
C GLY A 19 -13.47 -0.78 21.64
N PHE A 20 -13.03 -0.94 20.39
CA PHE A 20 -12.99 -2.25 19.74
C PHE A 20 -11.75 -3.03 20.14
N GLN A 21 -11.90 -4.34 20.38
CA GLN A 21 -10.76 -5.23 20.49
C GLN A 21 -10.10 -5.37 19.11
N VAL A 22 -8.80 -5.14 19.04
CA VAL A 22 -8.02 -5.22 17.80
C VAL A 22 -7.18 -6.49 17.82
N ASP A 23 -7.34 -7.31 16.79
CA ASP A 23 -6.58 -8.53 16.54
C ASP A 23 -5.91 -8.51 15.17
N TYR A 24 -4.97 -9.43 14.95
CA TYR A 24 -4.28 -9.58 13.68
C TYR A 24 -4.43 -11.01 13.16
N ARG A 25 -4.89 -11.13 11.89
CA ARG A 25 -5.12 -12.42 11.21
C ARG A 25 -6.07 -13.37 11.95
N ASN A 26 -6.91 -12.82 12.81
CA ASN A 26 -7.97 -13.59 13.48
C ASN A 26 -9.20 -13.63 12.55
N LYS A 27 -9.73 -14.79 12.27
CA LYS A 27 -10.95 -14.97 11.48
C LYS A 27 -12.23 -15.01 12.35
N ASP A 28 -12.10 -15.33 13.62
CA ASP A 28 -13.22 -15.35 14.55
C ASP A 28 -13.46 -13.95 15.14
N CYS A 29 -13.94 -13.03 14.29
CA CYS A 29 -14.16 -11.64 14.66
C CYS A 29 -15.38 -11.07 13.92
N ASP A 30 -16.00 -10.06 14.52
CA ASP A 30 -17.20 -9.39 13.95
C ASP A 30 -16.86 -8.53 12.74
N ILE A 31 -15.68 -7.95 12.71
CA ILE A 31 -15.23 -7.05 11.64
C ILE A 31 -13.86 -7.47 11.13
N ILE A 32 -13.74 -7.62 9.81
CA ILE A 32 -12.49 -7.94 9.11
C ILE A 32 -12.11 -6.74 8.23
N TYR A 33 -10.98 -6.11 8.54
CA TYR A 33 -10.43 -5.01 7.72
C TYR A 33 -9.36 -5.53 6.77
N VAL A 34 -9.50 -5.28 5.47
CA VAL A 34 -8.55 -5.74 4.44
C VAL A 34 -8.37 -4.71 3.35
N SER A 35 -7.19 -4.71 2.72
CA SER A 35 -6.89 -3.94 1.51
C SER A 35 -6.53 -4.90 0.36
N PRO A 36 -7.50 -5.45 -0.37
CA PRO A 36 -7.25 -6.53 -1.33
C PRO A 36 -6.41 -6.10 -2.53
N ALA A 37 -6.42 -4.83 -2.88
CA ALA A 37 -5.61 -4.27 -3.96
C ALA A 37 -4.17 -3.93 -3.53
N HIS A 38 -3.86 -3.99 -2.23
CA HIS A 38 -2.56 -3.61 -1.66
C HIS A 38 -2.20 -4.46 -0.44
N MET A 39 -1.99 -5.77 -0.67
CA MET A 39 -1.68 -6.74 0.40
C MET A 39 -0.28 -6.57 0.97
N THR A 40 0.65 -6.03 0.17
CA THR A 40 2.06 -5.81 0.54
C THR A 40 2.53 -4.45 0.05
N LYS A 41 3.56 -3.93 0.67
CA LYS A 41 4.15 -2.63 0.29
C LYS A 41 4.74 -2.59 -1.13
N TRP A 42 4.99 -3.74 -1.73
CA TRP A 42 5.46 -3.87 -3.12
C TRP A 42 4.35 -4.20 -4.12
N GLY A 43 3.07 -4.17 -3.70
CA GLY A 43 1.91 -4.21 -4.56
C GLY A 43 1.36 -5.59 -4.90
N ASP A 44 1.51 -6.58 -4.03
CA ASP A 44 0.77 -7.83 -4.18
C ASP A 44 -0.73 -7.58 -3.96
N ILE A 45 -1.54 -8.25 -4.77
CA ILE A 45 -3.00 -8.17 -4.67
C ILE A 45 -3.59 -9.51 -4.25
N MET A 46 -4.73 -9.46 -3.59
CA MET A 46 -5.45 -10.66 -3.15
C MET A 46 -6.02 -11.40 -4.37
N PRO A 47 -5.67 -12.68 -4.57
CA PRO A 47 -6.24 -13.50 -5.65
C PRO A 47 -7.76 -13.62 -5.55
N VAL A 48 -8.43 -13.80 -6.69
CA VAL A 48 -9.91 -13.93 -6.74
C VAL A 48 -10.42 -15.07 -5.87
N SER A 49 -9.72 -16.21 -5.85
CA SER A 49 -10.08 -17.34 -5.00
C SER A 49 -10.14 -16.97 -3.53
N ARG A 50 -9.14 -16.23 -3.04
CA ARG A 50 -9.10 -15.73 -1.66
C ARG A 50 -10.16 -14.69 -1.37
N ARG A 51 -10.51 -13.85 -2.36
CA ARG A 51 -11.62 -12.90 -2.24
C ARG A 51 -12.95 -13.64 -2.05
N LEU A 52 -13.20 -14.67 -2.87
CA LEU A 52 -14.40 -15.52 -2.76
C LEU A 52 -14.45 -16.27 -1.43
N GLU A 53 -13.33 -16.85 -0.98
CA GLU A 53 -13.26 -17.50 0.34
C GLU A 53 -13.64 -16.53 1.46
N LEU A 54 -13.12 -15.31 1.44
CA LEU A 54 -13.40 -14.29 2.46
C LEU A 54 -14.87 -13.85 2.44
N VAL A 55 -15.43 -13.61 1.24
CA VAL A 55 -16.84 -13.24 1.07
C VAL A 55 -17.76 -14.35 1.58
N ASN A 56 -17.50 -15.61 1.20
CA ASN A 56 -18.28 -16.75 1.67
C ASN A 56 -18.14 -16.95 3.19
N TYR A 57 -16.93 -16.79 3.73
CA TYR A 57 -16.69 -16.87 5.17
C TYR A 57 -17.50 -15.80 5.91
N SER A 58 -17.44 -14.55 5.49
CA SER A 58 -18.15 -13.44 6.14
C SER A 58 -19.66 -13.64 6.11
N ALA A 59 -20.19 -14.14 4.99
CA ALA A 59 -21.62 -14.45 4.86
C ALA A 59 -22.06 -15.58 5.80
N ALA A 60 -21.24 -16.66 5.94
CA ALA A 60 -21.55 -17.80 6.80
C ALA A 60 -21.47 -17.47 8.30
N HIS A 61 -20.61 -16.53 8.71
CA HIS A 61 -20.38 -16.20 10.12
C HIS A 61 -21.00 -14.87 10.55
N GLY A 62 -21.68 -14.14 9.64
CA GLY A 62 -22.27 -12.84 9.93
C GLY A 62 -21.24 -11.73 10.17
N SER A 63 -19.97 -11.94 9.80
CA SER A 63 -18.92 -10.95 9.96
C SER A 63 -19.05 -9.83 8.91
N LEU A 64 -18.72 -8.59 9.29
CA LEU A 64 -18.65 -7.45 8.39
C LEU A 64 -17.23 -7.33 7.83
N VAL A 65 -17.08 -7.21 6.52
CA VAL A 65 -15.80 -6.90 5.88
C VAL A 65 -15.71 -5.41 5.56
N ILE A 66 -14.61 -4.78 5.93
CA ILE A 66 -14.25 -3.43 5.48
C ILE A 66 -13.15 -3.58 4.42
N GLU A 67 -13.52 -3.32 3.17
CA GLU A 67 -12.61 -3.31 2.02
C GLU A 67 -12.06 -1.91 1.83
N ASP A 68 -10.78 -1.70 2.15
CA ASP A 68 -10.07 -0.44 1.88
C ASP A 68 -9.35 -0.53 0.53
N ASP A 69 -9.93 0.14 -0.46
CA ASP A 69 -9.49 0.06 -1.85
C ASP A 69 -8.80 1.36 -2.31
N PHE A 70 -7.66 1.67 -1.71
CA PHE A 70 -6.97 2.94 -1.90
C PHE A 70 -5.98 2.98 -3.08
N GLU A 71 -5.62 1.85 -3.69
CA GLU A 71 -4.64 1.75 -4.80
C GLU A 71 -5.08 0.84 -5.97
N ASN A 72 -6.34 0.47 -6.06
CA ASN A 72 -6.86 -0.38 -7.15
C ASN A 72 -6.66 0.25 -8.55
N GLU A 73 -6.62 1.56 -8.61
CA GLU A 73 -6.36 2.28 -9.85
C GLU A 73 -4.95 2.02 -10.40
N PHE A 74 -4.00 1.62 -9.56
CA PHE A 74 -2.61 1.33 -9.93
C PHE A 74 -2.34 -0.15 -10.19
N VAL A 75 -3.37 -0.96 -10.43
CA VAL A 75 -3.22 -2.32 -10.96
C VAL A 75 -2.96 -2.24 -12.47
N TYR A 76 -1.78 -2.63 -12.94
CA TYR A 76 -1.38 -2.49 -14.35
C TYR A 76 -0.69 -3.73 -14.94
N LEU A 77 -0.24 -4.68 -14.12
CA LEU A 77 0.42 -5.90 -14.61
C LEU A 77 -0.55 -7.06 -14.84
N GLN A 78 -1.82 -6.92 -14.43
CA GLN A 78 -2.84 -7.94 -14.63
C GLN A 78 -4.22 -7.31 -14.87
N LYS A 79 -5.20 -8.15 -15.24
CA LYS A 79 -6.58 -7.71 -15.40
C LYS A 79 -7.14 -7.22 -14.05
N PRO A 80 -8.00 -6.18 -14.07
CA PRO A 80 -8.68 -5.73 -12.86
C PRO A 80 -9.40 -6.88 -12.16
N THR A 81 -9.20 -7.01 -10.87
CA THR A 81 -9.87 -8.01 -10.05
C THR A 81 -11.12 -7.40 -9.44
N PRO A 82 -12.28 -8.08 -9.46
CA PRO A 82 -13.49 -7.58 -8.84
C PRO A 82 -13.28 -7.29 -7.35
N SER A 83 -13.88 -6.20 -6.85
CA SER A 83 -13.88 -5.87 -5.41
C SER A 83 -14.61 -6.94 -4.60
N LEU A 84 -14.30 -7.03 -3.31
CA LEU A 84 -15.08 -7.88 -2.37
C LEU A 84 -16.53 -7.43 -2.33
N PHE A 85 -16.77 -6.11 -2.31
CA PHE A 85 -18.12 -5.53 -2.37
C PHE A 85 -18.90 -6.01 -3.61
N GLY A 86 -18.26 -6.00 -4.79
CA GLY A 86 -18.86 -6.50 -6.03
C GLY A 86 -19.12 -8.00 -6.00
N LEU A 87 -18.19 -8.80 -5.47
CA LEU A 87 -18.33 -10.26 -5.35
C LEU A 87 -19.41 -10.64 -4.33
N ALA A 88 -19.56 -9.86 -3.25
CA ALA A 88 -20.59 -10.07 -2.22
C ALA A 88 -21.99 -9.57 -2.64
N GLY A 89 -22.16 -9.01 -3.84
CA GLY A 89 -23.42 -8.40 -4.26
C GLY A 89 -23.86 -7.23 -3.37
N GLY A 90 -22.90 -6.53 -2.75
CA GLY A 90 -23.17 -5.41 -1.83
C GLY A 90 -23.66 -5.82 -0.44
N GLN A 91 -23.49 -7.09 -0.05
CA GLN A 91 -23.87 -7.59 1.28
C GLN A 91 -22.63 -7.80 2.15
N ASN A 92 -22.78 -7.50 3.46
CA ASN A 92 -21.73 -7.72 4.48
C ASN A 92 -20.34 -7.13 4.16
N VAL A 93 -20.23 -6.25 3.18
CA VAL A 93 -18.99 -5.56 2.83
C VAL A 93 -19.23 -4.07 2.79
N VAL A 94 -18.40 -3.31 3.50
CA VAL A 94 -18.27 -1.86 3.36
C VAL A 94 -17.10 -1.59 2.43
N TYR A 95 -17.32 -0.83 1.37
CA TYR A 95 -16.26 -0.43 0.44
C TYR A 95 -15.81 1.00 0.72
N LEU A 96 -14.50 1.18 0.92
CA LEU A 96 -13.87 2.48 1.10
C LEU A 96 -13.03 2.81 -0.12
N GLY A 97 -13.20 4.02 -0.65
CA GLY A 97 -12.41 4.52 -1.77
C GLY A 97 -11.95 5.96 -1.54
N THR A 98 -10.88 6.36 -2.21
CA THR A 98 -10.32 7.72 -2.09
C THR A 98 -9.88 8.28 -3.42
N PHE A 99 -10.04 9.59 -3.62
CA PHE A 99 -9.52 10.31 -4.77
C PHE A 99 -8.13 10.93 -4.53
N SER A 100 -7.63 10.88 -3.29
CA SER A 100 -6.37 11.53 -2.91
C SER A 100 -5.14 10.96 -3.63
N ARG A 101 -5.18 9.69 -4.02
CA ARG A 101 -4.07 9.03 -4.74
C ARG A 101 -4.12 9.30 -6.24
N LEU A 102 -5.32 9.41 -6.79
CA LEU A 102 -5.57 9.58 -8.22
C LEU A 102 -5.40 11.02 -8.70
N LEU A 103 -5.75 11.98 -7.84
CA LEU A 103 -5.72 13.40 -8.15
C LEU A 103 -4.62 14.10 -7.36
N LEU A 104 -4.98 14.69 -6.24
CA LEU A 104 -4.07 15.43 -5.39
C LEU A 104 -4.26 15.00 -3.93
N PRO A 105 -3.20 14.78 -3.17
CA PRO A 105 -3.32 14.45 -1.74
C PRO A 105 -4.09 15.50 -0.94
N SER A 106 -4.06 16.76 -1.38
CA SER A 106 -4.75 17.88 -0.74
C SER A 106 -6.27 17.89 -0.93
N ILE A 107 -6.81 17.19 -1.93
CA ILE A 107 -8.26 17.16 -2.18
C ILE A 107 -9.06 16.56 -1.02
N ARG A 108 -8.47 15.65 -0.25
CA ARG A 108 -9.03 15.04 0.97
C ARG A 108 -10.48 14.55 0.83
N VAL A 109 -10.85 14.05 -0.35
CA VAL A 109 -12.17 13.46 -0.62
C VAL A 109 -12.03 11.94 -0.70
N SER A 110 -12.77 11.27 0.16
CA SER A 110 -12.98 9.81 0.14
C SER A 110 -14.48 9.51 0.15
N PHE A 111 -14.83 8.29 -0.18
CA PHE A 111 -16.22 7.85 -0.19
C PHE A 111 -16.33 6.45 0.42
N MET A 112 -17.54 6.15 0.89
CA MET A 112 -17.89 4.86 1.47
C MET A 112 -19.18 4.36 0.81
N VAL A 113 -19.17 3.08 0.42
CA VAL A 113 -20.38 2.39 -0.05
C VAL A 113 -20.80 1.41 1.03
N LEU A 114 -21.99 1.59 1.56
CA LEU A 114 -22.55 0.77 2.63
C LEU A 114 -23.43 -0.34 2.07
N PRO A 115 -23.40 -1.54 2.65
CA PRO A 115 -24.41 -2.55 2.42
C PRO A 115 -25.79 -2.03 2.89
N SER A 116 -26.87 -2.55 2.30
CA SER A 116 -28.24 -2.05 2.54
C SER A 116 -28.62 -2.02 4.03
N SER A 117 -28.23 -3.05 4.78
CA SER A 117 -28.47 -3.15 6.23
C SER A 117 -27.83 -2.00 7.03
N LEU A 118 -26.59 -1.66 6.72
CA LEU A 118 -25.91 -0.54 7.38
C LEU A 118 -26.42 0.82 6.89
N ARG A 119 -26.81 0.93 5.62
CA ARG A 119 -27.39 2.16 5.07
C ARG A 119 -28.69 2.52 5.81
N GLU A 120 -29.54 1.55 6.08
CA GLU A 120 -30.81 1.77 6.82
C GLU A 120 -30.54 2.25 8.25
N LEU A 121 -29.52 1.74 8.90
CA LEU A 121 -29.11 2.16 10.24
C LEU A 121 -28.44 3.56 10.24
N TYR A 122 -27.68 3.86 9.20
CA TYR A 122 -26.92 5.10 9.09
C TYR A 122 -27.76 6.28 8.61
N ALA A 123 -28.66 6.09 7.66
CA ALA A 123 -29.41 7.16 7.01
C ALA A 123 -30.13 8.11 7.99
N PRO A 124 -30.82 7.62 9.05
CA PRO A 124 -31.43 8.50 10.04
C PRO A 124 -30.43 9.32 10.85
N LYS A 125 -29.22 8.82 11.01
CA LYS A 125 -28.15 9.43 11.81
C LYS A 125 -27.25 10.36 10.98
N ALA A 126 -27.29 10.27 9.65
CA ALA A 126 -26.41 11.03 8.76
C ALA A 126 -26.51 12.55 8.97
N SER A 127 -27.71 13.05 9.35
CA SER A 127 -27.93 14.47 9.61
C SER A 127 -27.24 14.99 10.89
N PHE A 128 -26.83 14.11 11.79
CA PHE A 128 -26.10 14.49 13.01
C PHE A 128 -24.60 14.68 12.79
N TYR A 129 -24.10 14.28 11.63
CA TYR A 129 -22.68 14.40 11.28
C TYR A 129 -22.47 15.50 10.25
N ASN A 130 -21.52 16.38 10.52
CA ASN A 130 -21.11 17.39 9.56
C ASN A 130 -20.29 16.77 8.44
N GLN A 131 -20.60 17.14 7.20
CA GLN A 131 -19.78 16.78 6.05
C GLN A 131 -18.46 17.53 6.12
N THR A 132 -17.34 16.79 6.17
CA THR A 132 -15.97 17.34 6.28
C THR A 132 -15.35 17.65 4.92
N ALA A 133 -15.81 17.01 3.84
CA ALA A 133 -15.34 17.30 2.50
C ALA A 133 -15.91 18.62 1.98
N SER A 134 -15.07 19.49 1.43
CA SER A 134 -15.46 20.79 0.89
C SER A 134 -16.47 20.64 -0.26
N LYS A 135 -17.55 21.41 -0.22
CA LYS A 135 -18.58 21.41 -1.29
C LYS A 135 -18.02 21.84 -2.64
N ALA A 136 -17.10 22.82 -2.65
CA ALA A 136 -16.47 23.27 -3.89
C ALA A 136 -15.65 22.16 -4.56
N GLU A 137 -14.86 21.42 -3.77
CA GLU A 137 -14.09 20.28 -4.25
C GLU A 137 -14.99 19.13 -4.72
N GLN A 138 -16.11 18.88 -4.03
CA GLN A 138 -17.08 17.87 -4.46
C GLN A 138 -17.72 18.24 -5.80
N ILE A 139 -18.08 19.53 -6.02
CA ILE A 139 -18.67 20.01 -7.28
C ILE A 139 -17.64 19.90 -8.41
N ALA A 140 -16.41 20.35 -8.19
CA ALA A 140 -15.33 20.24 -9.16
C ALA A 140 -15.03 18.78 -9.53
N LEU A 141 -14.97 17.88 -8.54
CA LEU A 141 -14.79 16.46 -8.73
C LEU A 141 -15.96 15.83 -9.52
N CYS A 142 -17.18 16.23 -9.22
CA CYS A 142 -18.36 15.76 -9.95
C CYS A 142 -18.29 16.14 -11.44
N GLN A 143 -17.89 17.35 -11.78
CA GLN A 143 -17.69 17.79 -13.17
C GLN A 143 -16.55 17.01 -13.82
N PHE A 144 -15.41 16.88 -13.13
CA PHE A 144 -14.26 16.13 -13.61
C PHE A 144 -14.59 14.67 -13.95
N ILE A 145 -15.46 14.02 -13.15
CA ILE A 145 -15.93 12.65 -13.40
C ILE A 145 -16.87 12.63 -14.61
N ARG A 146 -17.87 13.54 -14.66
CA ARG A 146 -18.85 13.61 -15.73
C ARG A 146 -18.23 13.85 -17.11
N ASP A 147 -17.19 14.68 -17.16
CA ASP A 147 -16.48 15.00 -18.39
C ASP A 147 -15.49 13.89 -18.81
N GLY A 148 -15.43 12.78 -18.08
CA GLY A 148 -14.56 11.63 -18.37
C GLY A 148 -13.09 11.85 -18.07
N HIS A 149 -12.74 12.96 -17.44
CA HIS A 149 -11.35 13.31 -17.11
C HIS A 149 -10.75 12.33 -16.10
N LEU A 150 -11.52 11.81 -15.15
CA LEU A 150 -11.05 10.82 -14.17
C LEU A 150 -10.54 9.57 -14.86
N VAL A 151 -11.27 9.03 -15.83
CA VAL A 151 -10.88 7.82 -16.59
C VAL A 151 -9.61 8.09 -17.40
N SER A 152 -9.53 9.24 -18.05
CA SER A 152 -8.34 9.66 -18.81
C SER A 152 -7.12 9.79 -17.91
N GLN A 153 -7.27 10.44 -16.77
CA GLN A 153 -6.20 10.61 -15.78
C GLN A 153 -5.71 9.26 -15.23
N THR A 154 -6.63 8.37 -14.85
CA THR A 154 -6.29 7.01 -14.39
C THR A 154 -5.46 6.26 -15.42
N ARG A 155 -5.83 6.31 -16.71
CA ARG A 155 -5.06 5.67 -17.78
C ARG A 155 -3.66 6.24 -17.93
N LYS A 156 -3.52 7.57 -17.83
CA LYS A 156 -2.21 8.25 -17.90
C LYS A 156 -1.32 7.83 -16.73
N LEU A 157 -1.84 7.85 -15.52
CA LEU A 157 -1.11 7.47 -14.31
C LEU A 157 -0.69 6.00 -14.32
N ARG A 158 -1.57 5.09 -14.75
CA ARG A 158 -1.22 3.66 -14.92
C ARG A 158 -0.02 3.48 -15.84
N ARG A 159 -0.02 4.13 -17.00
CA ARG A 159 1.12 4.05 -17.95
C ARG A 159 2.40 4.62 -17.36
N LEU A 160 2.29 5.79 -16.73
CA LEU A 160 3.43 6.47 -16.10
C LEU A 160 4.07 5.60 -15.03
N TYR A 161 3.29 5.10 -14.08
CA TYR A 161 3.83 4.33 -12.95
C TYR A 161 4.29 2.93 -13.37
N ALA A 162 3.62 2.28 -14.31
CA ALA A 162 4.13 1.05 -14.89
C ALA A 162 5.52 1.22 -15.52
N GLN A 163 5.70 2.31 -16.29
CA GLN A 163 7.00 2.65 -16.89
C GLN A 163 8.05 2.99 -15.82
N LYS A 164 7.69 3.81 -14.84
CA LYS A 164 8.60 4.19 -13.75
C LYS A 164 9.06 2.97 -12.94
N LEU A 165 8.13 2.06 -12.58
CA LEU A 165 8.46 0.85 -11.83
C LEU A 165 9.37 -0.09 -12.64
N LYS A 166 9.10 -0.24 -13.94
CA LYS A 166 9.98 -0.98 -14.85
C LYS A 166 11.38 -0.37 -14.90
N SER A 167 11.48 0.95 -15.05
CA SER A 167 12.77 1.65 -15.08
C SER A 167 13.54 1.51 -13.76
N LEU A 168 12.85 1.61 -12.62
CA LEU A 168 13.46 1.38 -11.31
C LEU A 168 13.95 -0.07 -11.17
N SER A 169 13.15 -1.06 -11.59
CA SER A 169 13.57 -2.47 -11.57
C SER A 169 14.80 -2.72 -12.44
N CYS A 170 14.90 -2.07 -13.60
CA CYS A 170 16.08 -2.15 -14.46
C CYS A 170 17.31 -1.53 -13.80
N ALA A 171 17.19 -0.35 -13.20
CA ALA A 171 18.30 0.31 -12.50
C ALA A 171 18.81 -0.52 -11.30
N VAL A 172 17.89 -1.12 -10.54
CA VAL A 172 18.27 -2.01 -9.43
C VAL A 172 19.04 -3.23 -9.94
N ARG A 173 18.57 -3.89 -11.01
CA ARG A 173 19.25 -5.06 -11.60
C ARG A 173 20.60 -4.71 -12.18
N GLU A 174 20.74 -3.54 -12.80
CA GLU A 174 22.01 -3.07 -13.36
C GLU A 174 23.06 -2.83 -12.28
N VAL A 175 22.66 -2.31 -11.11
CA VAL A 175 23.57 -1.94 -10.03
C VAL A 175 23.90 -3.11 -9.11
N PHE A 176 22.90 -3.92 -8.74
CA PHE A 176 23.06 -5.02 -7.78
C PHE A 176 23.26 -6.38 -8.44
N GLU A 177 23.13 -6.47 -9.77
CA GLU A 177 23.35 -7.67 -10.57
C GLU A 177 22.64 -8.91 -10.00
N THR A 178 23.41 -9.98 -9.65
CA THR A 178 22.89 -11.24 -9.09
C THR A 178 22.76 -11.23 -7.56
N ASP A 179 23.31 -10.21 -6.90
CA ASP A 179 23.44 -10.17 -5.44
C ASP A 179 22.18 -9.61 -4.76
N CYS A 180 21.06 -9.63 -5.45
CA CYS A 180 19.82 -9.12 -4.88
C CYS A 180 18.60 -9.93 -5.29
N GLN A 181 17.57 -9.89 -4.45
CA GLN A 181 16.22 -10.37 -4.79
C GLN A 181 15.27 -9.20 -4.92
N ILE A 182 14.61 -9.12 -6.07
CA ILE A 182 13.61 -8.09 -6.35
C ILE A 182 12.22 -8.74 -6.38
N LYS A 183 11.26 -8.16 -5.64
CA LYS A 183 9.85 -8.52 -5.73
C LYS A 183 9.06 -7.30 -6.16
N THR A 184 8.23 -7.48 -7.18
CA THR A 184 7.27 -6.50 -7.66
C THR A 184 5.90 -7.15 -7.67
N GLY A 185 4.90 -6.48 -7.12
CA GLY A 185 3.51 -6.92 -7.21
C GLY A 185 2.86 -6.50 -8.53
N ALA A 186 1.58 -6.81 -8.67
CA ALA A 186 0.78 -6.44 -9.84
C ALA A 186 0.29 -4.98 -9.79
N ALA A 187 0.39 -4.34 -8.63
CA ALA A 187 -0.07 -2.99 -8.35
C ALA A 187 1.00 -2.15 -7.62
N GLY A 188 0.68 -0.88 -7.40
CA GLY A 188 1.47 0.00 -6.56
C GLY A 188 2.63 0.70 -7.29
N THR A 189 3.40 1.45 -6.53
CA THR A 189 4.49 2.31 -7.02
C THR A 189 5.84 1.95 -6.40
N SER A 190 5.95 0.76 -5.82
CA SER A 190 7.13 0.34 -5.07
C SER A 190 7.54 -1.09 -5.43
N LEU A 191 8.80 -1.40 -5.19
CA LEU A 191 9.32 -2.76 -5.23
C LEU A 191 10.01 -3.08 -3.90
N SER A 192 10.15 -4.38 -3.60
CA SER A 192 10.96 -4.87 -2.50
C SER A 192 12.33 -5.30 -3.04
N LEU A 193 13.38 -4.83 -2.41
CA LEU A 193 14.77 -5.19 -2.70
C LEU A 193 15.37 -5.86 -1.46
N THR A 194 15.78 -7.11 -1.60
CA THR A 194 16.56 -7.82 -0.57
C THR A 194 18.02 -7.87 -1.00
N ILE A 195 18.90 -7.35 -0.18
CA ILE A 195 20.35 -7.35 -0.40
C ILE A 195 21.05 -8.06 0.75
N PRO A 196 22.15 -8.79 0.49
CA PRO A 196 23.02 -9.29 1.54
C PRO A 196 23.58 -8.10 2.30
N CYS A 197 23.44 -8.10 3.61
CA CYS A 197 23.98 -7.05 4.46
C CYS A 197 24.08 -7.56 5.91
N THR A 198 25.26 -7.50 6.48
CA THR A 198 25.55 -7.94 7.86
C THR A 198 25.43 -6.79 8.86
N VAL A 199 25.15 -5.58 8.40
CA VAL A 199 25.02 -4.38 9.21
C VAL A 199 23.60 -4.23 9.73
N ASN A 200 23.50 -3.75 10.97
CA ASN A 200 22.24 -3.38 11.59
C ASN A 200 21.48 -2.34 10.73
N GLY A 201 20.22 -2.58 10.47
CA GLY A 201 19.36 -1.71 9.65
C GLY A 201 19.28 -0.28 10.17
N LYS A 202 19.48 -0.03 11.48
CA LYS A 202 19.53 1.32 12.04
C LYS A 202 20.77 2.06 11.52
N ALA A 203 21.95 1.41 11.54
CA ALA A 203 23.18 1.99 11.01
C ALA A 203 23.09 2.29 9.51
N LEU A 204 22.48 1.38 8.72
CA LEU A 204 22.24 1.59 7.30
C LEU A 204 21.31 2.79 7.06
N LYS A 205 20.25 2.95 7.86
CA LYS A 205 19.34 4.11 7.77
C LYS A 205 20.04 5.43 8.09
N GLU A 206 20.89 5.44 9.12
CA GLU A 206 21.67 6.62 9.53
C GLU A 206 22.69 7.02 8.46
N ALA A 207 23.43 6.07 7.91
CA ALA A 207 24.37 6.29 6.83
C ALA A 207 23.64 6.83 5.56
N ALA A 208 22.53 6.22 5.18
CA ALA A 208 21.74 6.68 4.05
C ALA A 208 21.18 8.09 4.27
N ARG A 209 20.75 8.40 5.50
CA ARG A 209 20.25 9.74 5.85
C ARG A 209 21.33 10.81 5.77
N ALA A 210 22.56 10.48 6.13
CA ALA A 210 23.70 11.38 6.00
C ALA A 210 23.94 11.78 4.52
N GLU A 211 23.69 10.86 3.59
CA GLU A 211 23.75 11.07 2.15
C GLU A 211 22.43 11.61 1.53
N GLY A 212 21.47 12.05 2.37
CA GLY A 212 20.19 12.60 1.92
C GLY A 212 19.17 11.57 1.44
N MET A 213 19.42 10.27 1.66
CA MET A 213 18.52 9.19 1.26
C MET A 213 17.67 8.69 2.44
N ARG A 214 16.36 8.57 2.24
CA ARG A 214 15.45 7.96 3.24
C ARG A 214 15.18 6.51 2.86
N LEU A 215 15.53 5.57 3.73
CA LEU A 215 15.29 4.14 3.55
C LEU A 215 14.14 3.64 4.42
N GLU A 216 13.31 2.79 3.83
CA GLU A 216 12.32 2.00 4.54
C GLU A 216 12.76 0.54 4.56
N ILE A 217 13.00 0.00 5.76
CA ILE A 217 13.36 -1.41 5.97
C ILE A 217 12.11 -2.18 6.35
N LEU A 218 11.82 -3.25 5.58
CA LEU A 218 10.72 -4.18 5.85
C LEU A 218 11.10 -5.29 6.80
N LYS A 219 12.28 -5.83 6.57
CA LYS A 219 12.78 -7.00 7.29
C LYS A 219 14.30 -6.93 7.39
N GLU A 220 14.82 -7.38 8.50
CA GLU A 220 16.23 -7.52 8.80
C GLU A 220 16.46 -8.94 9.32
N THR A 221 17.48 -9.59 8.82
CA THR A 221 17.98 -10.90 9.30
C THR A 221 19.48 -10.76 9.60
N SER A 222 20.10 -11.81 10.08
CA SER A 222 21.56 -11.82 10.31
C SER A 222 22.40 -11.70 9.04
N SER A 223 21.81 -11.98 7.86
CA SER A 223 22.53 -12.02 6.57
C SER A 223 21.97 -11.05 5.53
N ASP A 224 20.74 -10.60 5.68
CA ASP A 224 20.04 -9.86 4.63
C ASP A 224 19.19 -8.72 5.18
N ILE A 225 19.09 -7.65 4.41
CA ILE A 225 18.14 -6.56 4.65
C ILE A 225 17.18 -6.45 3.47
N THR A 226 15.89 -6.37 3.76
CA THR A 226 14.84 -6.12 2.77
C THR A 226 14.34 -4.69 2.86
N LEU A 227 14.48 -3.95 1.77
CA LEU A 227 14.10 -2.55 1.62
C LEU A 227 12.84 -2.40 0.77
N VAL A 228 12.12 -1.29 0.94
CA VAL A 228 11.10 -0.82 -0.02
C VAL A 228 11.66 0.37 -0.79
N LEU A 229 11.65 0.26 -2.12
CA LEU A 229 12.03 1.34 -3.01
C LEU A 229 10.79 1.82 -3.77
N SER A 230 10.45 3.11 -3.63
CA SER A 230 9.32 3.72 -4.32
C SER A 230 9.77 4.51 -5.54
N CYS A 231 9.07 4.32 -6.66
CA CYS A 231 9.29 5.10 -7.88
C CYS A 231 8.48 6.40 -7.94
N SER A 232 7.64 6.70 -6.94
CA SER A 232 6.65 7.78 -7.03
C SER A 232 7.28 9.18 -7.05
N SER A 233 8.20 9.46 -6.14
CA SER A 233 8.73 10.80 -5.88
C SER A 233 10.03 11.12 -6.60
N ILE A 234 10.70 10.13 -7.19
CA ILE A 234 12.01 10.30 -7.83
C ILE A 234 11.83 10.36 -9.36
N PRO A 235 12.45 11.31 -10.08
CA PRO A 235 12.51 11.31 -11.54
C PRO A 235 13.21 10.07 -12.09
N VAL A 236 12.80 9.58 -13.26
CA VAL A 236 13.38 8.36 -13.86
C VAL A 236 14.89 8.46 -14.07
N LYS A 237 15.38 9.65 -14.45
CA LYS A 237 16.82 9.91 -14.65
C LYS A 237 17.67 9.71 -13.40
N ASP A 238 17.07 9.80 -12.22
CA ASP A 238 17.77 9.73 -10.94
C ASP A 238 17.72 8.32 -10.33
N PHE A 239 17.05 7.34 -10.98
CA PHE A 239 16.97 5.96 -10.45
C PHE A 239 18.32 5.27 -10.42
N LEU A 240 19.08 5.35 -11.51
CA LEU A 240 20.41 4.71 -11.58
C LEU A 240 21.39 5.31 -10.57
N PRO A 241 21.58 6.65 -10.51
CA PRO A 241 22.40 7.28 -9.49
C PRO A 241 21.97 6.94 -8.04
N ALA A 242 20.67 6.92 -7.77
CA ALA A 242 20.16 6.56 -6.44
C ALA A 242 20.45 5.10 -6.07
N CYS A 243 20.34 4.17 -7.01
CA CYS A 243 20.69 2.77 -6.80
C CYS A 243 22.20 2.61 -6.57
N GLN A 244 23.05 3.31 -7.32
CA GLN A 244 24.51 3.32 -7.14
C GLN A 244 24.90 3.86 -5.76
N LEU A 245 24.28 4.97 -5.34
CA LEU A 245 24.49 5.51 -4.01
C LEU A 245 24.09 4.52 -2.93
N LEU A 246 22.92 3.87 -3.06
CA LEU A 246 22.46 2.86 -2.11
C LEU A 246 23.42 1.68 -2.02
N LYS A 247 23.95 1.20 -3.14
CA LYS A 247 24.95 0.13 -3.17
C LYS A 247 26.22 0.55 -2.44
N ASN A 248 26.77 1.73 -2.75
CA ASN A 248 27.98 2.24 -2.10
C ASN A 248 27.80 2.38 -0.58
N ILE A 249 26.64 2.84 -0.12
CA ILE A 249 26.34 2.95 1.31
C ILE A 249 26.30 1.55 1.95
N SER A 250 25.65 0.57 1.32
CA SER A 250 25.55 -0.77 1.85
C SER A 250 26.92 -1.46 1.92
N ASP A 251 27.74 -1.33 0.88
CA ASP A 251 29.08 -1.92 0.79
C ASP A 251 30.02 -1.31 1.84
N ASN A 252 30.00 0.01 2.00
CA ASN A 252 30.79 0.72 3.01
C ASN A 252 30.38 0.29 4.42
N CYS A 253 29.09 0.20 4.71
CA CYS A 253 28.61 -0.25 6.00
C CYS A 253 29.04 -1.69 6.29
N CYS A 254 28.97 -2.60 5.32
CA CYS A 254 29.39 -4.00 5.49
C CYS A 254 30.92 -4.15 5.70
N SER A 255 31.74 -3.32 5.06
CA SER A 255 33.20 -3.36 5.23
C SER A 255 33.65 -2.88 6.62
N PHE A 256 32.97 -1.93 7.22
CA PHE A 256 33.29 -1.45 8.59
C PHE A 256 32.99 -2.50 9.67
N SER A 257 31.96 -3.34 9.50
CA SER A 257 31.64 -4.40 10.47
C SER A 257 32.69 -5.54 10.47
N ALA A 258 33.20 -5.87 9.28
CA ALA A 258 34.25 -6.89 9.17
C ALA A 258 35.60 -6.47 9.81
N SER A 259 35.87 -5.17 9.92
CA SER A 259 37.10 -4.64 10.51
C SER A 259 37.06 -4.56 12.04
N SER A 260 35.87 -4.50 12.63
CA SER A 260 35.68 -4.46 14.10
C SER A 260 35.76 -5.83 14.77
N ASP A 261 35.51 -6.93 14.04
CA ASP A 261 35.61 -8.32 14.56
C ASP A 261 37.05 -8.87 14.53
N ILE A 262 38.01 -8.16 13.91
CA ILE A 262 39.42 -8.54 13.88
C ILE A 262 40.22 -7.94 15.07
N LEU A 263 39.61 -7.00 15.81
CA LEU A 263 40.25 -6.29 16.93
C LEU A 263 39.64 -6.63 18.31
N SER A 264 38.77 -7.60 18.36
CA SER A 264 38.23 -8.20 19.60
C SER A 264 38.74 -9.65 19.70
#